data_98cc6922c13671ecaf89502140387316
#
_entry.id   98cc6922c13671ecaf89502140387316
#
_cell.length_a   1.000
_cell.length_b   1.000
_cell.length_c   1.000
_cell.angle_alpha   90.00
_cell.angle_beta   90.00
_cell.angle_gamma   90.00
#
_symmetry.space_group_name_H-M   'P 1'
#
loop_
_entity.id
_entity.type
_entity.pdbx_description
1 polymer ?
#
loop_
_entity_poly.entity_id
_entity_poly.type
_entity_poly.pdbx_seq_one_letter_code
_entity_poly.pdbx_strand_id
1 'polypeptide(L)'
;MSNESKELSTNPIPNPGLPEHVHRQTDIDPVAEKRAERQVASLFLLSALSTVVLIYSYIWVPRDIYTFIPLLGKMNVQQLLLGLGLTGALLFIGIGAIAWARQLMPDTEVIAERHELRSKDEDRQAFVETVKVQGATAGIGRRPLIKR
;
A
#
# COMPACT_ATOMS: atom_id res chain seq x y z
N MET A 1 -9.64 26.92 -13.93
CA MET A 1 -8.73 26.00 -13.22
C MET A 1 -8.39 24.79 -14.09
N SER A 2 -7.97 24.97 -15.34
CA SER A 2 -7.75 23.84 -16.27
C SER A 2 -6.58 24.03 -17.25
N ASN A 3 -5.70 24.99 -17.01
CA ASN A 3 -4.55 25.21 -17.89
C ASN A 3 -3.19 24.88 -17.27
N GLU A 4 -3.09 24.70 -15.96
CA GLU A 4 -1.81 24.42 -15.29
C GLU A 4 -1.33 22.97 -15.45
N SER A 5 -2.26 22.05 -15.64
CA SER A 5 -1.91 20.62 -15.85
C SER A 5 -1.40 20.29 -17.25
N LYS A 6 -1.55 21.22 -18.20
CA LYS A 6 -1.16 21.00 -19.59
C LYS A 6 0.23 21.52 -19.94
N GLU A 7 0.79 22.41 -19.14
CA GLU A 7 2.14 22.98 -19.36
C GLU A 7 3.27 22.12 -18.74
N LEU A 8 2.95 21.24 -17.79
CA LEU A 8 3.92 20.28 -17.23
C LEU A 8 4.34 19.17 -18.21
N SER A 9 3.66 19.04 -19.36
CA SER A 9 3.93 18.01 -20.37
C SER A 9 4.85 18.44 -21.52
N THR A 10 5.36 19.66 -21.54
CA THR A 10 6.06 20.20 -22.72
C THR A 10 7.59 20.10 -22.67
N ASN A 11 8.17 19.64 -21.57
CA ASN A 11 9.59 19.24 -21.55
C ASN A 11 9.67 17.73 -21.38
N PRO A 12 9.87 16.95 -22.48
CA PRO A 12 10.08 15.53 -22.32
C PRO A 12 11.38 15.33 -21.55
N ILE A 13 11.26 14.89 -20.30
CA ILE A 13 12.40 14.44 -19.51
C ILE A 13 13.07 13.34 -20.32
N PRO A 14 14.36 13.47 -20.66
CA PRO A 14 15.02 12.47 -21.47
C PRO A 14 14.91 11.12 -20.77
N ASN A 15 14.41 10.11 -21.49
CA ASN A 15 14.29 8.76 -20.98
C ASN A 15 15.67 8.30 -20.49
N PRO A 16 15.83 7.92 -19.20
CA PRO A 16 17.11 7.52 -18.63
C PRO A 16 17.61 6.14 -19.12
N GLY A 17 17.10 5.64 -20.25
CA GLY A 17 17.43 4.32 -20.81
C GLY A 17 16.49 3.22 -20.36
N LEU A 18 15.33 3.57 -19.80
CA LEU A 18 14.28 2.60 -19.50
C LEU A 18 13.61 2.12 -20.77
N PRO A 19 13.20 0.83 -20.84
CA PRO A 19 12.42 0.32 -21.96
C PRO A 19 11.08 1.08 -22.07
N GLU A 20 10.52 1.08 -23.28
CA GLU A 20 9.22 1.68 -23.53
C GLU A 20 8.16 1.02 -22.66
N HIS A 21 7.26 1.85 -22.08
CA HIS A 21 6.21 1.36 -21.20
C HIS A 21 5.24 0.44 -21.94
N VAL A 22 5.08 -0.79 -21.44
CA VAL A 22 4.16 -1.78 -22.00
C VAL A 22 2.82 -1.69 -21.27
N HIS A 23 1.79 -1.17 -21.93
CA HIS A 23 0.44 -1.12 -21.39
C HIS A 23 -0.10 -2.52 -21.08
N ARG A 24 -0.66 -2.69 -19.88
CA ARG A 24 -1.31 -3.94 -19.49
C ARG A 24 -2.67 -4.05 -20.17
N GLN A 25 -3.15 -5.28 -20.33
CA GLN A 25 -4.47 -5.51 -20.92
C GLN A 25 -5.61 -4.92 -20.07
N THR A 26 -5.42 -4.84 -18.76
CA THR A 26 -6.36 -4.20 -17.82
C THR A 26 -6.45 -2.69 -17.97
N ASP A 27 -5.42 -2.04 -18.52
CA ASP A 27 -5.40 -0.59 -18.74
C ASP A 27 -6.06 -0.22 -20.08
N ILE A 28 -6.17 -1.18 -21.02
CA ILE A 28 -6.70 -0.96 -22.38
C ILE A 28 -8.17 -1.41 -22.47
N ASP A 29 -8.52 -2.55 -21.84
CA ASP A 29 -9.83 -3.18 -21.97
C ASP A 29 -10.63 -3.07 -20.65
N PRO A 30 -11.75 -2.31 -20.64
CA PRO A 30 -12.61 -2.15 -19.46
C PRO A 30 -13.27 -3.47 -19.00
N VAL A 31 -13.37 -4.47 -19.89
CA VAL A 31 -13.88 -5.79 -19.51
C VAL A 31 -12.84 -6.57 -18.74
N ALA A 32 -11.57 -6.46 -19.14
CA ALA A 32 -10.45 -7.06 -18.44
C ALA A 32 -10.25 -6.42 -17.05
N GLU A 33 -10.36 -5.10 -16.94
CA GLU A 33 -10.34 -4.36 -15.68
C GLU A 33 -11.38 -4.86 -14.69
N LYS A 34 -12.67 -4.89 -15.08
CA LYS A 34 -13.76 -5.41 -14.21
C LYS A 34 -13.57 -6.87 -13.83
N ARG A 35 -12.96 -7.67 -14.69
CA ARG A 35 -12.64 -9.07 -14.36
C ARG A 35 -11.55 -9.15 -13.31
N ALA A 36 -10.51 -8.34 -13.44
CA ALA A 36 -9.43 -8.22 -12.46
C ALA A 36 -9.95 -7.74 -11.09
N GLU A 37 -10.80 -6.72 -11.06
CA GLU A 37 -11.45 -6.25 -9.82
C GLU A 37 -12.22 -7.36 -9.11
N ARG A 38 -13.05 -8.12 -9.85
CA ARG A 38 -13.81 -9.25 -9.28
C ARG A 38 -12.89 -10.36 -8.76
N GLN A 39 -11.80 -10.62 -9.46
CA GLN A 39 -10.81 -11.61 -9.04
C GLN A 39 -10.14 -11.20 -7.74
N VAL A 40 -9.70 -9.96 -7.63
CA VAL A 40 -9.10 -9.41 -6.41
C VAL A 40 -10.11 -9.42 -5.27
N ALA A 41 -11.32 -8.93 -5.51
CA ALA A 41 -12.40 -8.93 -4.51
C ALA A 41 -12.72 -10.35 -4.01
N SER A 42 -12.76 -11.35 -4.92
CA SER A 42 -13.01 -12.75 -4.53
C SER A 42 -11.90 -13.32 -3.66
N LEU A 43 -10.63 -12.98 -3.92
CA LEU A 43 -9.49 -13.41 -3.10
C LEU A 43 -9.56 -12.83 -1.69
N PHE A 44 -9.88 -11.55 -1.55
CA PHE A 44 -10.08 -10.95 -0.23
C PHE A 44 -11.30 -11.53 0.50
N LEU A 45 -12.39 -11.82 -0.22
CA LEU A 45 -13.55 -12.48 0.36
C LEU A 45 -13.20 -13.90 0.86
N LEU A 46 -12.45 -14.69 0.09
CA LEU A 46 -11.97 -16.00 0.50
C LEU A 46 -11.07 -15.92 1.74
N SER A 47 -10.23 -14.90 1.85
CA SER A 47 -9.44 -14.66 3.06
C SER A 47 -10.33 -14.39 4.27
N ALA A 48 -11.35 -13.53 4.10
CA ALA A 48 -12.31 -13.25 5.17
C ALA A 48 -13.09 -14.50 5.59
N LEU A 49 -13.57 -15.30 4.64
CA LEU A 49 -14.25 -16.56 4.94
C LEU A 49 -13.34 -17.56 5.65
N SER A 50 -12.07 -17.66 5.25
CA SER A 50 -11.08 -18.50 5.93
C SER A 50 -10.87 -18.07 7.39
N THR A 51 -10.87 -16.76 7.65
CA THR A 51 -10.80 -16.21 9.01
C THR A 51 -12.04 -16.58 9.83
N VAL A 52 -13.22 -16.54 9.23
CA VAL A 52 -14.47 -16.98 9.89
C VAL A 52 -14.39 -18.46 10.24
N VAL A 53 -13.90 -19.30 9.32
CA VAL A 53 -13.70 -20.75 9.58
C VAL A 53 -12.74 -20.97 10.74
N LEU A 54 -11.66 -20.21 10.81
CA LEU A 54 -10.69 -20.24 11.92
C LEU A 54 -11.37 -19.94 13.25
N ILE A 55 -12.10 -18.81 13.33
CA ILE A 55 -12.79 -18.39 14.56
C ILE A 55 -13.85 -19.42 14.96
N TYR A 56 -14.66 -19.87 14.00
CA TYR A 56 -15.68 -20.91 14.23
C TYR A 56 -15.07 -22.19 14.80
N SER A 57 -13.97 -22.65 14.21
CA SER A 57 -13.28 -23.87 14.63
C SER A 57 -12.73 -23.75 16.06
N TYR A 58 -12.23 -22.58 16.41
CA TYR A 58 -11.69 -22.32 17.75
C TYR A 58 -12.77 -22.37 18.82
N ILE A 59 -13.95 -21.80 18.54
CA ILE A 59 -15.02 -21.62 19.55
C ILE A 59 -15.92 -22.88 19.66
N TRP A 60 -16.31 -23.44 18.53
CA TRP A 60 -17.39 -24.46 18.49
C TRP A 60 -16.93 -25.87 18.21
N VAL A 61 -15.75 -26.09 17.65
CA VAL A 61 -15.31 -27.46 17.35
C VAL A 61 -14.69 -28.13 18.57
N PRO A 62 -15.23 -29.27 19.07
CA PRO A 62 -14.68 -29.98 20.22
C PRO A 62 -13.28 -30.53 19.93
N ARG A 63 -12.45 -30.59 20.98
CA ARG A 63 -11.04 -31.00 20.89
C ARG A 63 -10.82 -32.52 20.84
N ASP A 64 -11.82 -33.27 21.13
CA ASP A 64 -11.82 -34.74 21.23
C ASP A 64 -12.23 -35.44 19.92
N ILE A 65 -12.58 -34.70 18.88
CA ILE A 65 -12.96 -35.24 17.57
C ILE A 65 -11.71 -35.47 16.73
N TYR A 66 -11.53 -36.73 16.30
CA TYR A 66 -10.44 -37.14 15.43
C TYR A 66 -10.95 -37.69 14.11
N THR A 67 -10.24 -37.39 13.02
CA THR A 67 -10.51 -38.00 11.71
C THR A 67 -9.23 -38.65 11.19
N PHE A 68 -9.43 -39.64 10.29
CA PHE A 68 -8.32 -40.32 9.61
C PHE A 68 -8.21 -39.78 8.19
N ILE A 69 -7.04 -39.23 7.86
CA ILE A 69 -6.75 -38.74 6.52
C ILE A 69 -5.70 -39.66 5.92
N PRO A 70 -5.97 -40.30 4.76
CA PRO A 70 -4.97 -41.06 4.04
C PRO A 70 -3.74 -40.18 3.81
N LEU A 71 -2.55 -40.62 4.08
CA LEU A 71 -1.28 -39.90 4.01
C LEU A 71 -0.84 -39.18 5.30
N LEU A 72 -1.79 -38.59 6.07
CA LEU A 72 -1.47 -37.81 7.28
C LEU A 72 -1.77 -38.56 8.59
N GLY A 73 -2.57 -39.67 8.48
CA GLY A 73 -2.94 -40.46 9.63
C GLY A 73 -4.10 -39.90 10.45
N LYS A 74 -4.12 -40.21 11.75
CA LYS A 74 -5.16 -39.74 12.67
C LYS A 74 -4.86 -38.33 13.13
N MET A 75 -5.72 -37.38 12.77
CA MET A 75 -5.57 -35.96 13.10
C MET A 75 -6.77 -35.40 13.87
N ASN A 76 -6.53 -34.44 14.72
CA ASN A 76 -7.57 -33.70 15.42
C ASN A 76 -8.28 -32.75 14.44
N VAL A 77 -9.62 -32.83 14.39
CA VAL A 77 -10.43 -32.05 13.44
C VAL A 77 -10.30 -30.53 13.71
N GLN A 78 -10.32 -30.13 14.98
CA GLN A 78 -10.18 -28.73 15.34
C GLN A 78 -8.82 -28.17 14.85
N GLN A 79 -7.72 -28.87 15.09
CA GLN A 79 -6.39 -28.43 14.65
C GLN A 79 -6.28 -28.37 13.12
N LEU A 80 -6.90 -29.32 12.42
CA LEU A 80 -6.95 -29.32 10.96
C LEU A 80 -7.68 -28.07 10.43
N LEU A 81 -8.85 -27.77 10.98
CA LEU A 81 -9.64 -26.60 10.55
C LEU A 81 -8.96 -25.28 10.93
N LEU A 82 -8.32 -25.21 12.10
CA LEU A 82 -7.52 -24.03 12.48
C LEU A 82 -6.35 -23.83 11.52
N GLY A 83 -5.64 -24.90 11.17
CA GLY A 83 -4.53 -24.84 10.21
C GLY A 83 -4.99 -24.40 8.83
N LEU A 84 -6.08 -24.99 8.31
CA LEU A 84 -6.65 -24.61 7.02
C LEU A 84 -7.20 -23.19 7.01
N GLY A 85 -7.88 -22.77 8.07
CA GLY A 85 -8.41 -21.42 8.22
C GLY A 85 -7.30 -20.37 8.24
N LEU A 86 -6.24 -20.61 9.03
CA LEU A 86 -5.10 -19.70 9.10
C LEU A 86 -4.33 -19.64 7.78
N THR A 87 -4.05 -20.80 7.20
CA THR A 87 -3.34 -20.88 5.91
C THR A 87 -4.15 -20.19 4.81
N GLY A 88 -5.44 -20.45 4.72
CA GLY A 88 -6.32 -19.82 3.74
C GLY A 88 -6.39 -18.29 3.93
N ALA A 89 -6.52 -17.82 5.16
CA ALA A 89 -6.56 -16.39 5.45
C ALA A 89 -5.28 -15.66 4.97
N LEU A 90 -4.11 -16.18 5.32
CA LEU A 90 -2.84 -15.59 4.93
C LEU A 90 -2.53 -15.75 3.44
N LEU A 91 -2.84 -16.92 2.87
CA LEU A 91 -2.57 -17.19 1.46
C LEU A 91 -3.42 -16.29 0.55
N PHE A 92 -4.73 -16.22 0.79
CA PHE A 92 -5.63 -15.47 -0.07
C PHE A 92 -5.44 -13.96 0.06
N ILE A 93 -5.10 -13.42 1.25
CA ILE A 93 -4.76 -12.01 1.38
C ILE A 93 -3.44 -11.69 0.67
N GLY A 94 -2.44 -12.58 0.76
CA GLY A 94 -1.16 -12.41 0.08
C GLY A 94 -1.30 -12.42 -1.44
N ILE A 95 -1.99 -13.44 -1.99
CA ILE A 95 -2.25 -13.52 -3.44
C ILE A 95 -3.14 -12.36 -3.89
N GLY A 96 -4.14 -11.98 -3.10
CA GLY A 96 -5.02 -10.84 -3.38
C GLY A 96 -4.26 -9.52 -3.47
N ALA A 97 -3.34 -9.27 -2.54
CA ALA A 97 -2.50 -8.07 -2.54
C ALA A 97 -1.57 -8.02 -3.77
N ILE A 98 -0.94 -9.14 -4.11
CA ILE A 98 -0.09 -9.23 -5.31
C ILE A 98 -0.92 -9.03 -6.58
N ALA A 99 -2.08 -9.67 -6.67
CA ALA A 99 -2.96 -9.52 -7.83
C ALA A 99 -3.46 -8.07 -7.97
N TRP A 100 -3.83 -7.43 -6.87
CA TRP A 100 -4.22 -6.03 -6.83
C TRP A 100 -3.09 -5.11 -7.30
N ALA A 101 -1.89 -5.29 -6.75
CA ALA A 101 -0.74 -4.47 -7.11
C ALA A 101 -0.36 -4.61 -8.60
N ARG A 102 -0.45 -5.84 -9.16
CA ARG A 102 -0.05 -6.10 -10.54
C ARG A 102 -1.10 -5.71 -11.58
N GLN A 103 -2.38 -5.72 -11.22
CA GLN A 103 -3.48 -5.57 -12.20
C GLN A 103 -4.22 -4.24 -12.09
N LEU A 104 -4.28 -3.64 -10.89
CA LEU A 104 -5.14 -2.48 -10.63
C LEU A 104 -4.36 -1.24 -10.16
N MET A 105 -3.12 -1.40 -9.67
CA MET A 105 -2.32 -0.21 -9.32
C MET A 105 -1.80 0.49 -10.58
N PRO A 106 -1.73 1.84 -10.56
CA PRO A 106 -1.11 2.59 -11.66
C PRO A 106 0.31 2.09 -11.93
N ASP A 107 0.60 1.84 -13.21
CA ASP A 107 1.89 1.34 -13.68
C ASP A 107 2.66 2.43 -14.45
N THR A 108 2.32 3.68 -14.21
CA THR A 108 2.98 4.81 -14.81
C THR A 108 4.24 5.17 -14.03
N GLU A 109 5.36 5.21 -14.73
CA GLU A 109 6.61 5.66 -14.16
C GLU A 109 6.56 7.17 -13.93
N VAL A 110 6.73 7.58 -12.68
CA VAL A 110 6.82 9.00 -12.31
C VAL A 110 8.27 9.33 -12.02
N ILE A 111 8.88 10.13 -12.90
CA ILE A 111 10.22 10.66 -12.68
C ILE A 111 10.09 11.87 -11.79
N ALA A 112 10.49 11.75 -10.53
CA ALA A 112 10.58 12.88 -9.63
C ALA A 112 11.90 13.65 -9.91
N GLU A 113 11.79 14.85 -10.45
CA GLU A 113 12.94 15.73 -10.57
C GLU A 113 13.47 16.07 -9.16
N ARG A 114 14.77 15.93 -8.99
CA ARG A 114 15.42 16.40 -7.78
C ARG A 114 15.48 17.92 -7.83
N HIS A 115 14.69 18.56 -6.98
CA HIS A 115 14.84 20.00 -6.76
C HIS A 115 16.21 20.30 -6.16
N GLU A 116 16.75 21.45 -6.49
CA GLU A 116 17.97 21.94 -5.86
C GLU A 116 17.77 21.94 -4.34
N LEU A 117 18.75 21.40 -3.60
CA LEU A 117 18.73 21.36 -2.13
C LEU A 117 18.66 22.76 -1.51
N ARG A 118 19.07 23.77 -2.26
CA ARG A 118 19.04 25.15 -1.84
C ARG A 118 17.75 25.82 -2.30
N SER A 119 16.89 26.21 -1.38
CA SER A 119 15.72 27.04 -1.67
C SER A 119 16.13 28.41 -2.24
N LYS A 120 15.25 29.02 -3.02
CA LYS A 120 15.46 30.35 -3.59
C LYS A 120 15.81 31.36 -2.51
N ASP A 121 16.67 32.31 -2.83
CA ASP A 121 17.15 33.29 -1.84
C ASP A 121 16.01 34.15 -1.26
N GLU A 122 14.94 34.41 -2.04
CA GLU A 122 13.71 35.07 -1.59
C GLU A 122 12.99 34.29 -0.48
N ASP A 123 12.80 32.99 -0.67
CA ASP A 123 12.13 32.10 0.31
C ASP A 123 12.96 32.01 1.59
N ARG A 124 14.28 32.01 1.46
CA ARG A 124 15.19 31.97 2.61
C ARG A 124 15.13 33.28 3.42
N GLN A 125 15.07 34.43 2.74
CA GLN A 125 14.92 35.72 3.40
C GLN A 125 13.58 35.81 4.12
N ALA A 126 12.49 35.43 3.46
CA ALA A 126 11.16 35.38 4.05
C ALA A 126 11.11 34.47 5.29
N PHE A 127 11.75 33.28 5.21
CA PHE A 127 11.85 32.38 6.34
C PHE A 127 12.64 33.00 7.51
N VAL A 128 13.80 33.59 7.25
CA VAL A 128 14.63 34.27 8.28
C VAL A 128 13.86 35.39 8.95
N GLU A 129 13.12 36.19 8.19
CA GLU A 129 12.29 37.27 8.73
C GLU A 129 11.17 36.74 9.60
N THR A 130 10.45 35.70 9.14
CA THR A 130 9.40 35.01 9.91
C THR A 130 9.96 34.45 11.24
N VAL A 131 11.11 33.81 11.21
CA VAL A 131 11.77 33.27 12.42
C VAL A 131 12.18 34.38 13.37
N LYS A 132 12.69 35.51 12.87
CA LYS A 132 13.05 36.67 13.70
C LYS A 132 11.83 37.25 14.40
N VAL A 133 10.74 37.49 13.66
CA VAL A 133 9.51 38.09 14.18
C VAL A 133 8.88 37.14 15.20
N GLN A 134 8.71 35.87 14.86
CA GLN A 134 8.11 34.88 15.76
C GLN A 134 9.00 34.57 16.97
N GLY A 135 10.31 34.53 16.79
CA GLY A 135 11.27 34.34 17.88
C GLY A 135 11.25 35.49 18.87
N ALA A 136 11.07 36.72 18.38
CA ALA A 136 10.90 37.91 19.23
C ALA A 136 9.57 37.86 20.00
N THR A 137 8.48 37.48 19.31
CA THR A 137 7.15 37.35 19.92
C THR A 137 7.10 36.22 20.96
N ALA A 138 7.72 35.08 20.67
CA ALA A 138 7.82 33.94 21.59
C ALA A 138 8.75 34.19 22.79
N GLY A 139 9.49 35.29 22.81
CA GLY A 139 10.41 35.67 23.90
C GLY A 139 11.58 34.70 24.08
N ILE A 140 11.93 33.94 23.04
CA ILE A 140 13.00 32.91 23.08
C ILE A 140 14.33 33.55 23.52
N GLY A 141 14.65 34.74 23.05
CA GLY A 141 15.87 35.47 23.40
C GLY A 141 15.92 36.02 24.84
N ARG A 142 14.80 36.03 25.56
CA ARG A 142 14.69 36.48 26.98
C ARG A 142 14.87 35.37 28.00
N ARG A 143 14.87 34.11 27.56
CA ARG A 143 14.98 32.96 28.49
C ARG A 143 16.46 32.71 28.82
N PRO A 144 16.89 32.80 30.10
CA PRO A 144 18.29 32.63 30.48
C PRO A 144 18.86 31.24 30.20
N LEU A 145 17.99 30.24 30.08
CA LEU A 145 18.37 28.86 29.75
C LEU A 145 18.95 28.66 28.34
N ILE A 146 18.67 29.58 27.40
CA ILE A 146 19.14 29.49 26.00
C ILE A 146 20.47 30.25 25.83
N LYS A 147 20.85 31.06 26.80
CA LYS A 147 22.11 31.83 26.77
C LYS A 147 23.30 31.11 27.40
N ARG A 148 23.15 29.89 27.90
CA ARG A 148 24.20 28.98 28.36
C ARG A 148 24.48 27.93 27.30
#